data_3844d72d18edbde8d89f1a70ad2086ea
#
_entry.id   3844d72d18edbde8d89f1a70ad2086ea
#
_cell.length_a   1.000
_cell.length_b   1.000
_cell.length_c   1.000
_cell.angle_alpha   90.00
_cell.angle_beta   90.00
_cell.angle_gamma   90.00
#
_symmetry.space_group_name_H-M   'P 1'
#
loop_
_entity.id
_entity.type
_entity.pdbx_description
1 polymer ?
#
loop_
_entity_poly.entity_id
_entity_poly.type
_entity_poly.pdbx_seq_one_letter_code
_entity_poly.pdbx_strand_id
1 'polypeptide(L)'
;MNTAINVEHPPVGNLLLRTLAMPADTNPAGDIFGGWIMSQMDIAGALLAREIANGRIVTVAVDGMSFLKPVCVGDVVCCYGKCTKVGHTSMTVHLEIWVKKVIESESNEHAERYLVTEANYTYVAVNKLGQPRSLPITAKNVAEKGIDAAYVGLNKDGTVK
;
A
#
# COMPACT_ATOMS: atom_id res chain seq x y z
N MET A 1 -23.74 -9.32 16.19
CA MET A 1 -23.22 -10.50 15.47
C MET A 1 -21.95 -10.11 14.73
N ASN A 2 -20.82 -10.51 15.25
CA ASN A 2 -19.54 -10.34 14.58
C ASN A 2 -19.42 -11.42 13.52
N THR A 3 -19.82 -11.13 12.30
CA THR A 3 -19.32 -11.89 11.14
C THR A 3 -17.85 -11.49 10.98
N ALA A 4 -16.96 -12.29 11.55
CA ALA A 4 -15.56 -12.22 11.20
C ALA A 4 -15.48 -12.45 9.71
N ILE A 5 -15.16 -11.39 8.96
CA ILE A 5 -14.81 -11.54 7.54
C ILE A 5 -13.48 -12.28 7.58
N ASN A 6 -13.57 -13.59 7.36
CA ASN A 6 -12.39 -14.44 7.24
C ASN A 6 -11.79 -14.15 5.89
N VAL A 7 -10.76 -13.33 5.86
CA VAL A 7 -10.00 -13.07 4.63
C VAL A 7 -9.09 -14.27 4.41
N GLU A 8 -9.45 -15.12 3.47
CA GLU A 8 -8.79 -16.41 3.21
C GLU A 8 -7.52 -16.32 2.37
N HIS A 9 -7.01 -15.12 2.09
CA HIS A 9 -5.80 -14.96 1.28
C HIS A 9 -4.63 -14.38 2.10
N PRO A 10 -3.39 -14.73 1.76
CA PRO A 10 -2.23 -14.07 2.34
C PRO A 10 -2.13 -12.61 1.86
N PRO A 11 -1.33 -11.76 2.55
CA PRO A 11 -1.06 -10.40 2.07
C PRO A 11 -0.60 -10.37 0.62
N VAL A 12 -1.13 -9.42 -0.14
CA VAL A 12 -0.84 -9.26 -1.57
C VAL A 12 0.31 -8.26 -1.77
N GLY A 13 1.32 -8.68 -2.50
CA GLY A 13 2.51 -7.87 -2.78
C GLY A 13 3.60 -8.00 -1.71
N ASN A 14 4.54 -7.08 -1.73
CA ASN A 14 5.66 -7.06 -0.80
C ASN A 14 5.34 -6.23 0.45
N LEU A 15 6.00 -6.54 1.55
CA LEU A 15 5.98 -5.69 2.74
C LEU A 15 6.73 -4.39 2.42
N LEU A 16 6.01 -3.28 2.40
CA LEU A 16 6.55 -1.95 2.08
C LEU A 16 6.86 -1.13 3.33
N LEU A 17 6.04 -1.26 4.37
CA LEU A 17 6.16 -0.52 5.62
C LEU A 17 5.66 -1.36 6.78
N ARG A 18 6.37 -1.30 7.89
CA ARG A 18 5.95 -1.85 9.17
C ARG A 18 6.13 -0.78 10.23
N THR A 19 5.10 -0.52 11.01
CA THR A 19 5.12 0.49 12.06
C THR A 19 4.32 0.04 13.29
N LEU A 20 4.52 0.72 14.40
CA LEU A 20 3.80 0.46 15.64
C LEU A 20 2.76 1.57 15.86
N ALA A 21 1.51 1.18 16.13
CA ALA A 21 0.47 2.12 16.49
C ALA A 21 0.69 2.64 17.91
N MET A 22 0.84 3.95 18.05
CA MET A 22 1.21 4.62 19.30
C MET A 22 0.03 5.38 19.92
N PRO A 23 0.06 5.68 21.23
CA PRO A 23 -0.99 6.46 21.88
C PRO A 23 -1.27 7.82 21.23
N ALA A 24 -0.24 8.48 20.67
CA ALA A 24 -0.37 9.76 19.96
C ALA A 24 -1.23 9.68 18.68
N ASP A 25 -1.47 8.47 18.16
CA ASP A 25 -2.20 8.23 16.91
C ASP A 25 -3.68 7.92 17.15
N THR A 26 -4.14 7.99 18.40
CA THR A 26 -5.52 7.66 18.79
C THR A 26 -6.48 8.82 18.69
N ASN A 27 -7.75 8.48 18.42
CA ASN A 27 -8.87 9.40 18.59
C ASN A 27 -9.30 9.49 20.08
N PRO A 28 -10.25 10.36 20.43
CA PRO A 28 -10.73 10.48 21.83
C PRO A 28 -11.35 9.21 22.41
N ALA A 29 -11.81 8.29 21.57
CA ALA A 29 -12.35 6.99 22.00
C ALA A 29 -11.28 5.93 22.27
N GLY A 30 -10.00 6.24 21.97
CA GLY A 30 -8.87 5.33 22.19
C GLY A 30 -8.55 4.41 21.00
N ASP A 31 -9.23 4.57 19.88
CA ASP A 31 -8.93 3.85 18.63
C ASP A 31 -7.95 4.65 17.76
N ILE A 32 -7.17 3.95 16.96
CA ILE A 32 -6.28 4.60 15.99
C ILE A 32 -7.12 5.30 14.90
N PHE A 33 -6.79 6.55 14.59
CA PHE A 33 -7.45 7.27 13.51
C PHE A 33 -7.32 6.56 12.17
N GLY A 34 -8.44 6.45 11.45
CA GLY A 34 -8.45 5.94 10.07
C GLY A 34 -7.55 6.77 9.15
N GLY A 35 -7.49 8.09 9.33
CA GLY A 35 -6.59 8.98 8.60
C GLY A 35 -5.10 8.68 8.84
N TRP A 36 -4.73 8.25 10.04
CA TRP A 36 -3.37 7.80 10.31
C TRP A 36 -3.04 6.53 9.51
N ILE A 37 -3.97 5.58 9.44
CA ILE A 37 -3.81 4.36 8.63
C ILE A 37 -3.67 4.72 7.15
N MET A 38 -4.50 5.62 6.65
CA MET A 38 -4.42 6.14 5.28
C MET A 38 -3.06 6.79 4.99
N SER A 39 -2.50 7.54 5.94
CA SER A 39 -1.17 8.15 5.79
C SER A 39 -0.06 7.11 5.75
N GLN A 40 -0.15 6.04 6.54
CA GLN A 40 0.81 4.93 6.48
C GLN A 40 0.76 4.23 5.12
N MET A 41 -0.43 4.03 4.57
CA MET A 41 -0.62 3.47 3.23
C MET A 41 -0.03 4.40 2.16
N ASP A 42 -0.26 5.70 2.26
CA ASP A 42 0.28 6.67 1.31
C ASP A 42 1.81 6.70 1.35
N ILE A 43 2.41 6.68 2.53
CA ILE A 43 3.87 6.57 2.70
C ILE A 43 4.40 5.29 2.03
N ALA A 44 3.78 4.16 2.34
CA ALA A 44 4.21 2.86 1.80
C ALA A 44 4.10 2.82 0.27
N GLY A 45 2.97 3.25 -0.27
CA GLY A 45 2.76 3.31 -1.72
C GLY A 45 3.68 4.31 -2.41
N ALA A 46 3.94 5.45 -1.77
CA ALA A 46 4.85 6.46 -2.30
C ALA A 46 6.31 5.96 -2.36
N LEU A 47 6.75 5.14 -1.40
CA LEU A 47 8.08 4.53 -1.45
C LEU A 47 8.24 3.66 -2.70
N LEU A 48 7.27 2.79 -2.96
CA LEU A 48 7.26 1.96 -4.17
C LEU A 48 7.13 2.81 -5.44
N ALA A 49 6.21 3.76 -5.45
CA ALA A 49 5.98 4.63 -6.60
C ALA A 49 7.22 5.46 -6.96
N ARG A 50 7.98 5.94 -5.97
CA ARG A 50 9.24 6.66 -6.20
C ARG A 50 10.31 5.80 -6.85
N GLU A 51 10.41 4.55 -6.43
CA GLU A 51 11.35 3.60 -7.05
C GLU A 51 10.98 3.35 -8.51
N ILE A 52 9.69 3.14 -8.79
CA ILE A 52 9.19 2.93 -10.16
C ILE A 52 9.43 4.18 -11.03
N ALA A 53 9.07 5.35 -10.51
CA ALA A 53 9.18 6.62 -11.23
C ALA A 53 10.62 7.16 -11.30
N ASN A 54 11.53 6.60 -10.51
CA ASN A 54 12.91 7.10 -10.36
C ASN A 54 12.95 8.61 -10.08
N GLY A 55 12.15 9.07 -9.14
CA GLY A 55 12.08 10.46 -8.77
C GLY A 55 10.77 10.89 -8.10
N ARG A 56 10.50 12.17 -8.17
CA ARG A 56 9.37 12.80 -7.52
C ARG A 56 8.03 12.29 -8.05
N ILE A 57 7.12 12.02 -7.14
CA ILE A 57 5.72 11.64 -7.41
C ILE A 57 4.78 12.48 -6.55
N VAL A 58 3.50 12.49 -6.93
CA VAL A 58 2.41 13.04 -6.13
C VAL A 58 1.27 12.05 -6.08
N THR A 59 0.56 12.00 -4.95
CA THR A 59 -0.66 11.22 -4.78
C THR A 59 -1.82 11.98 -5.40
N VAL A 60 -2.59 11.35 -6.27
CA VAL A 60 -3.69 12.02 -6.98
C VAL A 60 -5.06 11.40 -6.71
N ALA A 61 -5.12 10.15 -6.31
CA ALA A 61 -6.40 9.48 -6.01
C ALA A 61 -6.22 8.32 -5.04
N VAL A 62 -7.27 8.05 -4.29
CA VAL A 62 -7.41 6.87 -3.44
C VAL A 62 -8.81 6.31 -3.67
N ASP A 63 -8.88 5.04 -4.01
CA ASP A 63 -10.13 4.36 -4.35
C ASP A 63 -10.35 3.09 -3.54
N GLY A 64 -11.63 2.79 -3.25
CA GLY A 64 -12.07 1.50 -2.74
C GLY A 64 -11.71 1.21 -1.29
N MET A 65 -11.56 2.25 -0.45
CA MET A 65 -11.19 2.06 0.95
C MET A 65 -12.41 1.79 1.83
N SER A 66 -12.35 0.69 2.57
CA SER A 66 -13.29 0.36 3.65
C SER A 66 -12.51 -0.23 4.81
N PHE A 67 -12.81 0.21 6.02
CA PHE A 67 -12.18 -0.32 7.23
C PHE A 67 -13.00 -1.51 7.75
N LEU A 68 -12.38 -2.67 7.79
CA LEU A 68 -13.03 -3.93 8.19
C LEU A 68 -12.91 -4.19 9.70
N LYS A 69 -11.83 -3.73 10.31
CA LYS A 69 -11.51 -3.92 11.72
C LYS A 69 -10.76 -2.71 12.28
N PRO A 70 -10.92 -2.39 13.59
CA PRO A 70 -10.16 -1.33 14.22
C PRO A 70 -8.69 -1.72 14.42
N VAL A 71 -7.85 -0.70 14.52
CA VAL A 71 -6.45 -0.81 14.95
C VAL A 71 -6.32 -0.20 16.34
N CYS A 72 -5.65 -0.91 17.23
CA CYS A 72 -5.45 -0.50 18.62
C CYS A 72 -4.00 -0.07 18.87
N VAL A 73 -3.79 0.70 19.94
CA VAL A 73 -2.43 1.01 20.42
C VAL A 73 -1.67 -0.28 20.70
N GLY A 74 -0.41 -0.34 20.26
CA GLY A 74 0.45 -1.51 20.41
C GLY A 74 0.35 -2.53 19.28
N ASP A 75 -0.61 -2.38 18.39
CA ASP A 75 -0.70 -3.24 17.21
C ASP A 75 0.47 -2.95 16.24
N VAL A 76 1.03 -4.01 15.69
CA VAL A 76 2.00 -3.92 14.59
C VAL A 76 1.26 -3.82 13.28
N VAL A 77 1.38 -2.66 12.64
CA VAL A 77 0.71 -2.34 11.38
C VAL A 77 1.67 -2.59 10.22
N CYS A 78 1.30 -3.52 9.36
CA CYS A 78 2.08 -3.91 8.18
C CYS A 78 1.34 -3.48 6.91
N CYS A 79 2.00 -2.70 6.06
CA CYS A 79 1.47 -2.33 4.75
C CYS A 79 2.16 -3.15 3.66
N TYR A 80 1.37 -3.92 2.96
CA TYR A 80 1.79 -4.70 1.78
C TYR A 80 1.28 -4.03 0.53
N GLY A 81 2.02 -4.14 -0.56
CA GLY A 81 1.54 -3.57 -1.81
C GLY A 81 2.30 -4.03 -3.03
N LYS A 82 1.67 -3.77 -4.17
CA LYS A 82 2.23 -3.97 -5.50
C LYS A 82 1.67 -2.97 -6.49
N CYS A 83 2.46 -2.65 -7.50
CA CYS A 83 1.97 -1.87 -8.62
C CYS A 83 1.09 -2.75 -9.51
N THR A 84 -0.14 -2.34 -9.72
CA THR A 84 -1.13 -3.09 -10.50
C THR A 84 -1.44 -2.47 -11.86
N LYS A 85 -1.03 -1.20 -12.06
CA LYS A 85 -1.23 -0.51 -13.34
C LYS A 85 -0.15 0.54 -13.54
N VAL A 86 0.38 0.61 -14.74
CA VAL A 86 1.32 1.65 -15.18
C VAL A 86 0.77 2.32 -16.43
N GLY A 87 0.59 3.64 -16.37
CA GLY A 87 0.22 4.49 -17.49
C GLY A 87 1.44 5.25 -18.03
N HIS A 88 1.20 6.28 -18.80
CA HIS A 88 2.27 7.11 -19.36
C HIS A 88 2.98 7.94 -18.28
N THR A 89 2.21 8.59 -17.40
CA THR A 89 2.71 9.44 -16.30
C THR A 89 2.29 8.93 -14.92
N SER A 90 1.35 8.00 -14.86
CA SER A 90 0.71 7.53 -13.63
C SER A 90 0.95 6.05 -13.38
N MET A 91 0.82 5.68 -12.13
CA MET A 91 0.81 4.29 -11.69
C MET A 91 -0.20 4.10 -10.57
N THR A 92 -0.79 2.92 -10.52
CA THR A 92 -1.70 2.51 -9.45
C THR A 92 -1.04 1.44 -8.61
N VAL A 93 -1.01 1.66 -7.31
CA VAL A 93 -0.49 0.72 -6.31
C VAL A 93 -1.64 0.20 -5.49
N HIS A 94 -1.83 -1.11 -5.49
CA HIS A 94 -2.73 -1.79 -4.57
C HIS A 94 -2.03 -1.95 -3.22
N LEU A 95 -2.67 -1.50 -2.15
CA LEU A 95 -2.12 -1.51 -0.80
C LEU A 95 -3.08 -2.21 0.15
N GLU A 96 -2.53 -2.99 1.06
CA GLU A 96 -3.25 -3.68 2.12
C GLU A 96 -2.62 -3.39 3.47
N ILE A 97 -3.45 -3.07 4.47
CA ILE A 97 -3.04 -3.00 5.87
C ILE A 97 -3.42 -4.29 6.58
N TRP A 98 -2.41 -4.94 7.11
CA TRP A 98 -2.52 -6.11 7.97
C TRP A 98 -2.00 -5.79 9.36
N VAL A 99 -2.69 -6.26 10.38
CA VAL A 99 -2.29 -6.11 11.77
C VAL A 99 -1.82 -7.45 12.31
N LYS A 100 -0.73 -7.40 13.05
CA LYS A 100 -0.25 -8.49 13.88
C LYS A 100 -0.33 -8.05 15.34
N LYS A 101 -1.13 -8.74 16.13
CA LYS A 101 -1.19 -8.52 17.57
C LYS A 101 0.00 -9.20 18.25
N VAL A 102 0.77 -8.45 19.02
CA VAL A 102 1.99 -8.94 19.67
C VAL A 102 1.78 -9.20 21.16
N ILE A 103 0.75 -8.62 21.77
CA ILE A 103 0.62 -8.52 23.22
C ILE A 103 -0.45 -9.48 23.82
N GLU A 104 -1.22 -10.20 23.02
CA GLU A 104 -2.41 -10.90 23.54
C GLU A 104 -2.30 -12.42 23.65
N SER A 105 -1.17 -13.04 23.88
CA SER A 105 -1.24 -14.42 24.37
C SER A 105 -0.03 -14.90 25.13
N GLU A 106 -0.24 -15.20 26.38
CA GLU A 106 0.57 -16.18 27.10
C GLU A 106 0.40 -17.61 26.52
N SER A 107 -0.53 -17.83 25.62
CA SER A 107 -0.73 -19.07 24.86
C SER A 107 -0.19 -18.92 23.44
N ASN A 108 0.95 -19.49 23.27
CA ASN A 108 1.79 -19.61 22.10
C ASN A 108 1.14 -20.32 20.92
N GLU A 109 0.18 -19.77 20.21
CA GLU A 109 -0.11 -20.32 18.90
C GLU A 109 -0.47 -19.18 17.95
N HIS A 110 0.52 -18.81 17.13
CA HIS A 110 0.40 -17.96 15.95
C HIS A 110 -0.40 -16.66 16.12
N ALA A 111 0.30 -15.57 16.44
CA ALA A 111 -0.30 -14.24 16.38
C ALA A 111 -1.02 -14.08 15.03
N GLU A 112 -2.34 -14.22 15.06
CA GLU A 112 -3.17 -14.14 13.86
C GLU A 112 -3.01 -12.77 13.22
N ARG A 113 -2.70 -12.78 11.94
CA ARG A 113 -2.76 -11.56 11.12
C ARG A 113 -4.17 -11.38 10.61
N TYR A 114 -4.64 -10.15 10.57
CA TYR A 114 -5.91 -9.83 9.95
C TYR A 114 -5.83 -8.60 9.07
N LEU A 115 -6.62 -8.62 8.01
CA LEU A 115 -6.76 -7.50 7.10
C LEU A 115 -7.63 -6.41 7.74
N VAL A 116 -7.11 -5.20 7.78
CA VAL A 116 -7.80 -4.00 8.30
C VAL A 116 -8.50 -3.26 7.17
N THR A 117 -7.77 -3.00 6.11
CA THR A 117 -8.26 -2.29 4.94
C THR A 117 -7.38 -2.57 3.73
N GLU A 118 -7.94 -2.34 2.56
CA GLU A 118 -7.25 -2.32 1.28
C GLU A 118 -7.71 -1.13 0.46
N ALA A 119 -6.86 -0.63 -0.42
CA ALA A 119 -7.19 0.46 -1.33
C ALA A 119 -6.23 0.50 -2.52
N ASN A 120 -6.64 1.22 -3.56
CA ASN A 120 -5.80 1.55 -4.69
C ASN A 120 -5.40 3.02 -4.62
N TYR A 121 -4.10 3.27 -4.57
CA TYR A 121 -3.52 4.60 -4.58
C TYR A 121 -2.95 4.89 -5.96
N THR A 122 -3.33 6.01 -6.55
CA THR A 122 -2.80 6.45 -7.84
C THR A 122 -1.80 7.57 -7.62
N TYR A 123 -0.62 7.40 -8.22
CA TYR A 123 0.49 8.35 -8.18
C TYR A 123 0.82 8.82 -9.57
N VAL A 124 1.25 10.09 -9.68
CA VAL A 124 1.73 10.68 -10.92
C VAL A 124 3.18 11.13 -10.74
N ALA A 125 4.03 10.71 -11.68
CA ALA A 125 5.41 11.20 -11.74
C ALA A 125 5.43 12.66 -12.18
N VAL A 126 6.18 13.49 -11.46
CA VAL A 126 6.27 14.91 -11.72
C VAL A 126 7.73 15.38 -11.80
N ASN A 127 7.95 16.46 -12.55
CA ASN A 127 9.25 17.14 -12.63
C ASN A 127 9.45 18.11 -11.44
N LYS A 128 10.54 18.85 -11.44
CA LYS A 128 10.85 19.82 -10.37
C LYS A 128 9.82 20.94 -10.22
N LEU A 129 9.07 21.23 -11.28
CA LEU A 129 8.01 22.24 -11.30
C LEU A 129 6.63 21.66 -10.92
N GLY A 130 6.56 20.37 -10.58
CA GLY A 130 5.30 19.70 -10.25
C GLY A 130 4.45 19.31 -11.47
N GLN A 131 5.00 19.37 -12.67
CA GLN A 131 4.31 19.01 -13.91
C GLN A 131 4.46 17.51 -14.17
N PRO A 132 3.42 16.82 -14.70
CA PRO A 132 3.52 15.42 -15.06
C PRO A 132 4.67 15.13 -16.03
N ARG A 133 5.36 14.02 -15.82
CA ARG A 133 6.41 13.52 -16.69
C ARG A 133 6.22 12.04 -16.99
N SER A 134 6.78 11.58 -18.10
CA SER A 134 6.73 10.17 -18.47
C SER A 134 7.48 9.29 -17.47
N LEU A 135 6.93 8.11 -17.21
CA LEU A 135 7.57 7.10 -16.39
C LEU A 135 8.72 6.44 -17.16
N PRO A 136 9.88 6.18 -16.52
CA PRO A 136 11.02 5.51 -17.13
C PRO A 136 10.84 3.99 -17.14
N ILE A 137 9.71 3.50 -17.67
CA ILE A 137 9.34 2.09 -17.67
C ILE A 137 9.62 1.48 -19.03
N THR A 138 10.40 0.40 -19.02
CA THR A 138 10.69 -0.43 -20.19
C THR A 138 10.45 -1.89 -19.84
N ALA A 139 10.26 -2.74 -20.84
CA ALA A 139 10.14 -4.19 -20.62
C ALA A 139 11.30 -4.77 -19.81
N LYS A 140 12.51 -4.18 -19.99
CA LYS A 140 13.73 -4.63 -19.31
C LYS A 140 13.72 -4.36 -17.80
N ASN A 141 13.11 -3.25 -17.36
CA ASN A 141 13.17 -2.85 -15.96
C ASN A 141 11.88 -3.12 -15.16
N VAL A 142 10.84 -3.65 -15.80
CA VAL A 142 9.56 -3.96 -15.15
C VAL A 142 9.74 -4.88 -13.94
N ALA A 143 10.44 -6.01 -14.14
CA ALA A 143 10.68 -6.97 -13.06
C ALA A 143 11.58 -6.41 -11.95
N GLU A 144 12.62 -5.65 -12.32
CA GLU A 144 13.55 -5.03 -11.37
C GLU A 144 12.87 -4.00 -10.46
N LYS A 145 11.80 -3.36 -10.95
CA LYS A 145 11.02 -2.34 -10.22
C LYS A 145 9.84 -2.91 -9.42
N GLY A 146 9.70 -4.22 -9.32
CA GLY A 146 8.61 -4.85 -8.59
C GLY A 146 7.23 -4.64 -9.22
N ILE A 147 7.19 -4.41 -10.53
CA ILE A 147 5.95 -4.27 -11.30
C ILE A 147 5.55 -5.65 -11.80
N ASP A 148 4.29 -6.02 -11.56
CA ASP A 148 3.74 -7.24 -12.15
C ASP A 148 3.55 -7.04 -13.66
N ALA A 149 4.33 -7.79 -14.46
CA ALA A 149 4.30 -7.70 -15.92
C ALA A 149 2.91 -7.96 -16.53
N ALA A 150 2.04 -8.69 -15.81
CA ALA A 150 0.66 -8.94 -16.25
C ALA A 150 -0.18 -7.66 -16.35
N TYR A 151 0.20 -6.60 -15.64
CA TYR A 151 -0.53 -5.33 -15.61
C TYR A 151 0.09 -4.23 -16.44
N VAL A 152 1.21 -4.50 -17.07
CA VAL A 152 1.89 -3.52 -17.93
C VAL A 152 1.59 -3.84 -19.38
N GLY A 153 0.71 -3.06 -19.99
CA GLY A 153 0.50 -3.11 -21.44
C GLY A 153 1.77 -2.59 -22.13
N LEU A 154 2.63 -3.49 -22.60
CA LEU A 154 3.80 -3.11 -23.38
C LEU A 154 3.47 -3.00 -24.86
N ASN A 155 4.03 -2.00 -25.51
CA ASN A 155 4.08 -1.88 -26.95
C ASN A 155 5.07 -2.90 -27.52
N LYS A 156 5.03 -3.12 -28.85
CA LYS A 156 5.97 -4.05 -29.52
C LYS A 156 7.44 -3.64 -29.38
N ASP A 157 7.70 -2.38 -29.11
CA ASP A 157 9.04 -1.82 -28.88
C ASP A 157 9.48 -1.89 -27.40
N GLY A 158 8.63 -2.47 -26.52
CA GLY A 158 8.89 -2.60 -25.09
C GLY A 158 8.59 -1.34 -24.26
N THR A 159 7.96 -0.33 -24.84
CA THR A 159 7.45 0.83 -24.10
C THR A 159 6.08 0.50 -23.50
N VAL A 160 5.74 1.18 -22.42
CA VAL A 160 4.40 1.05 -21.81
C VAL A 160 3.39 1.81 -22.65
N LYS A 161 2.23 1.19 -22.91
CA LYS A 161 1.11 1.83 -23.63
C LYS A 161 0.53 2.99 -22.84
#